data_abd3afce00e780bfc894215b1cf7ec4a
#
_entry.id   abd3afce00e780bfc894215b1cf7ec4a
#
_cell.length_a   1.000
_cell.length_b   1.000
_cell.length_c   1.000
_cell.angle_alpha   90.00
_cell.angle_beta   90.00
_cell.angle_gamma   90.00
#
_symmetry.space_group_name_H-M   'P 1'
#
loop_
_entity.id
_entity.type
_entity.pdbx_description
1 polymer ?
#
loop_
_entity_poly.entity_id
_entity_poly.type
_entity_poly.pdbx_seq_one_letter_code
_entity_poly.pdbx_strand_id
1 'polypeptide(L)'
;ESNVFKEVTLMAENKLADMSTEFAIQILKLTDTIKGHYSLVNQLERSGTSIGANIREAKYAQSPADFIHKLEISLKECYETDYWLEIVFKVGSMDENTYKTLANK
;
A
#
# COMPACT_ATOMS: atom_id res chain seq x y z
N GLU A 1 26.91 -3.61 -18.33
CA GLU A 1 25.65 -2.96 -18.67
C GLU A 1 24.43 -3.65 -18.08
N SER A 2 24.33 -4.99 -18.20
CA SER A 2 23.24 -5.72 -17.53
C SER A 2 23.31 -5.57 -16.00
N ASN A 3 24.51 -5.40 -15.44
CA ASN A 3 24.69 -5.21 -14.01
C ASN A 3 24.11 -3.86 -13.54
N VAL A 4 24.36 -2.79 -14.32
CA VAL A 4 23.83 -1.45 -13.99
C VAL A 4 22.31 -1.47 -14.01
N PHE A 5 21.71 -2.09 -15.03
CA PHE A 5 20.26 -2.23 -15.13
C PHE A 5 19.69 -3.01 -13.95
N LYS A 6 20.32 -4.13 -13.61
CA LYS A 6 19.88 -4.96 -12.47
C LYS A 6 19.99 -4.21 -11.15
N GLU A 7 21.06 -3.45 -10.96
CA GLU A 7 21.23 -2.66 -9.74
C GLU A 7 20.16 -1.59 -9.60
N VAL A 8 19.87 -0.86 -10.68
CA VAL A 8 18.83 0.17 -10.68
C VAL A 8 17.46 -0.44 -10.39
N THR A 9 17.16 -1.58 -11.02
CA THR A 9 15.89 -2.29 -10.78
C THR A 9 15.77 -2.74 -9.33
N LEU A 10 16.84 -3.31 -8.78
CA LEU A 10 16.84 -3.75 -7.39
C LEU A 10 16.66 -2.58 -6.43
N MET A 11 17.30 -1.45 -6.70
CA MET A 11 17.14 -0.25 -5.88
C MET A 11 15.69 0.26 -5.91
N ALA A 12 15.07 0.26 -7.10
CA ALA A 12 13.67 0.66 -7.24
C ALA A 12 12.74 -0.27 -6.47
N GLU A 13 12.97 -1.59 -6.57
CA GLU A 13 12.18 -2.58 -5.84
C GLU A 13 12.32 -2.41 -4.34
N ASN A 14 13.53 -2.18 -3.84
CA ASN A 14 13.79 -1.97 -2.42
C ASN A 14 13.11 -0.69 -1.93
N LYS A 15 13.15 0.37 -2.73
CA LYS A 15 12.48 1.63 -2.39
C LYS A 15 10.97 1.44 -2.30
N LEU A 16 10.37 0.73 -3.25
CA LEU A 16 8.93 0.42 -3.22
C LEU A 16 8.58 -0.41 -1.98
N ALA A 17 9.40 -1.40 -1.66
CA ALA A 17 9.16 -2.22 -0.48
C ALA A 17 9.19 -1.38 0.79
N ASP A 18 10.17 -0.49 0.92
CA ASP A 18 10.30 0.37 2.10
C ASP A 18 9.14 1.36 2.20
N MET A 19 8.79 2.01 1.09
CA MET A 19 7.68 2.97 1.06
C MET A 19 6.36 2.31 1.39
N SER A 20 6.09 1.13 0.85
CA SER A 20 4.84 0.41 1.09
C SER A 20 4.75 -0.12 2.52
N THR A 21 5.89 -0.49 3.12
CA THR A 21 5.94 -0.88 4.52
C THR A 21 5.63 0.32 5.42
N GLU A 22 6.24 1.46 5.15
CA GLU A 22 5.97 2.69 5.92
C GLU A 22 4.51 3.10 5.78
N PHE A 23 3.96 3.02 4.59
CA PHE A 23 2.55 3.32 4.37
C PHE A 23 1.64 2.39 5.18
N ALA A 24 1.93 1.08 5.18
CA ALA A 24 1.17 0.10 5.96
C ALA A 24 1.21 0.44 7.46
N ILE A 25 2.38 0.83 7.97
CA ILE A 25 2.52 1.23 9.38
C ILE A 25 1.65 2.45 9.66
N GLN A 26 1.64 3.44 8.77
CA GLN A 26 0.81 4.63 8.94
C GLN A 26 -0.69 4.29 8.93
N ILE A 27 -1.11 3.37 8.07
CA ILE A 27 -2.49 2.89 8.05
C ILE A 27 -2.86 2.25 9.38
N LEU A 28 -2.01 1.37 9.91
CA LEU A 28 -2.29 0.71 11.19
C LEU A 28 -2.33 1.70 12.35
N LYS A 29 -1.45 2.70 12.35
CA LYS A 29 -1.49 3.76 13.37
C LYS A 29 -2.77 4.58 13.27
N LEU A 30 -3.24 4.85 12.06
CA LEU A 30 -4.51 5.55 11.84
C LEU A 30 -5.67 4.73 12.38
N THR A 31 -5.75 3.44 12.01
CA THR A 31 -6.89 2.59 12.39
C THR A 31 -6.96 2.39 13.90
N ASP A 32 -5.83 2.44 14.60
CA ASP A 32 -5.81 2.39 16.05
C ASP A 32 -6.55 3.58 16.71
N THR A 33 -6.69 4.69 15.99
CA THR A 33 -7.39 5.87 16.50
C THR A 33 -8.89 5.86 16.18
N ILE A 34 -9.34 4.97 15.33
CA ILE A 34 -10.74 4.92 14.88
C ILE A 34 -11.52 3.99 15.78
N LYS A 35 -12.65 4.49 16.34
CA LYS A 35 -13.56 3.70 17.14
C LYS A 35 -14.82 3.41 16.35
N GLY A 36 -15.23 2.16 16.35
CA GLY A 36 -16.37 1.72 15.57
C GLY A 36 -16.02 1.47 14.11
N HIS A 37 -17.03 1.26 13.27
CA HIS A 37 -16.83 0.99 11.83
C HIS A 37 -15.89 -0.17 11.56
N TYR A 38 -16.00 -1.24 12.33
CA TYR A 38 -15.04 -2.35 12.29
C TYR A 38 -14.88 -2.98 10.91
N SER A 39 -15.96 -3.11 10.15
CA SER A 39 -15.89 -3.68 8.80
C SER A 39 -15.10 -2.79 7.87
N LEU A 40 -15.30 -1.47 7.95
CA LEU A 40 -14.57 -0.50 7.14
C LEU A 40 -13.10 -0.47 7.53
N VAL A 41 -12.81 -0.45 8.82
CA VAL A 41 -11.44 -0.46 9.33
C VAL A 41 -10.70 -1.71 8.89
N ASN A 42 -11.35 -2.88 8.95
CA ASN A 42 -10.77 -4.14 8.50
C ASN A 42 -10.42 -4.09 7.00
N GLN A 43 -11.29 -3.53 6.17
CA GLN A 43 -11.02 -3.40 4.74
C GLN A 43 -9.85 -2.46 4.48
N LEU A 44 -9.77 -1.37 5.22
CA LEU A 44 -8.67 -0.42 5.10
C LEU A 44 -7.34 -1.07 5.49
N GLU A 45 -7.31 -1.78 6.61
CA GLU A 45 -6.10 -2.48 7.05
C GLU A 45 -5.69 -3.56 6.06
N ARG A 46 -6.64 -4.37 5.59
CA ARG A 46 -6.37 -5.43 4.64
C ARG A 46 -5.77 -4.88 3.35
N SER A 47 -6.43 -3.91 2.73
CA SER A 47 -5.96 -3.35 1.46
C SER A 47 -4.64 -2.59 1.64
N GLY A 48 -4.53 -1.80 2.71
CA GLY A 48 -3.33 -1.00 2.96
C GLY A 48 -2.08 -1.83 3.21
N THR A 49 -2.23 -3.00 3.84
CA THR A 49 -1.09 -3.89 4.08
C THR A 49 -0.82 -4.82 2.88
N SER A 50 -1.83 -5.07 2.06
CA SER A 50 -1.69 -5.93 0.87
C SER A 50 -0.82 -5.30 -0.22
N ILE A 51 -0.73 -3.97 -0.27
CA ILE A 51 0.12 -3.27 -1.23
C ILE A 51 1.57 -3.75 -1.09
N GLY A 52 2.12 -3.64 0.10
CA GLY A 52 3.50 -4.05 0.37
C GLY A 52 3.70 -5.55 0.30
N ALA A 53 2.71 -6.33 0.74
CA ALA A 53 2.79 -7.78 0.67
C ALA A 53 2.98 -8.24 -0.78
N ASN A 54 2.21 -7.68 -1.71
CA ASN A 54 2.33 -8.04 -3.13
C ASN A 54 3.62 -7.53 -3.77
N ILE A 55 4.11 -6.37 -3.34
CA ILE A 55 5.41 -5.87 -3.80
C ILE A 55 6.53 -6.82 -3.37
N ARG A 56 6.49 -7.31 -2.13
CA ARG A 56 7.49 -8.27 -1.64
C ARG A 56 7.39 -9.60 -2.37
N GLU A 57 6.17 -10.07 -2.64
CA GLU A 57 5.99 -11.30 -3.41
C GLU A 57 6.51 -11.16 -4.84
N ALA A 58 6.38 -9.97 -5.44
CA ALA A 58 6.92 -9.72 -6.78
C ALA A 58 8.44 -9.92 -6.84
N LYS A 59 9.15 -9.60 -5.76
CA LYS A 59 10.60 -9.82 -5.66
C LYS A 59 11.01 -11.26 -5.89
N TYR A 60 10.14 -12.19 -5.51
CA TYR A 60 10.39 -13.63 -5.58
C TYR A 60 9.54 -14.30 -6.66
N ALA A 61 9.07 -13.51 -7.62
CA ALA A 61 8.25 -14.02 -8.72
C ALA A 61 9.04 -15.02 -9.56
N GLN A 62 8.34 -16.05 -10.03
CA GLN A 62 8.94 -17.16 -10.77
C GLN A 62 9.10 -16.86 -12.26
N SER A 63 8.49 -15.77 -12.75
CA SER A 63 8.53 -15.39 -14.15
C SER A 63 8.26 -13.89 -14.29
N PRO A 64 8.62 -13.27 -15.44
CA PRO A 64 8.26 -11.88 -15.69
C PRO A 64 6.75 -11.65 -15.65
N ALA A 65 5.96 -12.59 -16.13
CA ALA A 65 4.50 -12.50 -16.10
C ALA A 65 3.99 -12.49 -14.65
N ASP A 66 4.53 -13.35 -13.80
CA ASP A 66 4.17 -13.39 -12.38
C ASP A 66 4.56 -12.10 -11.67
N PHE A 67 5.73 -11.57 -11.98
CA PHE A 67 6.21 -10.29 -11.44
C PHE A 67 5.22 -9.17 -11.75
N ILE A 68 4.84 -9.04 -13.01
CA ILE A 68 3.89 -8.00 -13.46
C ILE A 68 2.54 -8.22 -12.79
N HIS A 69 2.08 -9.47 -12.72
CA HIS A 69 0.80 -9.80 -12.09
C HIS A 69 0.76 -9.35 -10.62
N LYS A 70 1.83 -9.61 -9.87
CA LYS A 70 1.92 -9.19 -8.46
C LYS A 70 1.89 -7.68 -8.32
N LEU A 71 2.56 -6.95 -9.21
CA LEU A 71 2.53 -5.49 -9.20
C LEU A 71 1.15 -4.95 -9.56
N GLU A 72 0.46 -5.60 -10.49
CA GLU A 72 -0.92 -5.22 -10.84
C GLU A 72 -1.87 -5.40 -9.67
N ILE A 73 -1.73 -6.49 -8.91
CA ILE A 73 -2.52 -6.71 -7.70
C ILE A 73 -2.23 -5.60 -6.68
N SER A 74 -0.95 -5.27 -6.50
CA SER A 74 -0.56 -4.19 -5.58
C SER A 74 -1.21 -2.86 -5.98
N LEU A 75 -1.24 -2.55 -7.26
CA LEU A 75 -1.87 -1.33 -7.77
C LEU A 75 -3.37 -1.32 -7.50
N LYS A 76 -4.05 -2.43 -7.71
CA LYS A 76 -5.48 -2.55 -7.41
C LYS A 76 -5.74 -2.31 -5.91
N GLU A 77 -4.87 -2.84 -5.06
CA GLU A 77 -4.99 -2.62 -3.62
C GLU A 77 -4.77 -1.15 -3.25
N CYS A 78 -3.91 -0.43 -4.00
CA CYS A 78 -3.76 1.02 -3.82
C CYS A 78 -5.06 1.75 -4.09
N TYR A 79 -5.73 1.44 -5.20
CA TYR A 79 -7.01 2.06 -5.55
C TYR A 79 -8.07 1.74 -4.50
N GLU A 80 -8.11 0.52 -4.03
CA GLU A 80 -9.07 0.11 -3.00
C GLU A 80 -8.80 0.84 -1.67
N THR A 81 -7.53 0.96 -1.30
CA THR A 81 -7.13 1.68 -0.08
C THR A 81 -7.54 3.15 -0.16
N ASP A 82 -7.35 3.79 -1.31
CA ASP A 82 -7.76 5.16 -1.53
C ASP A 82 -9.26 5.33 -1.32
N TYR A 83 -10.06 4.40 -1.81
CA TYR A 83 -11.50 4.41 -1.63
C TYR A 83 -11.88 4.31 -0.14
N TRP A 84 -11.28 3.37 0.60
CA TRP A 84 -11.58 3.22 2.02
C TRP A 84 -11.15 4.45 2.83
N LEU A 85 -10.01 5.06 2.48
CA LEU A 85 -9.55 6.29 3.12
C LEU A 85 -10.56 7.43 2.89
N GLU A 86 -11.08 7.57 1.69
CA GLU A 86 -12.08 8.57 1.38
C GLU A 86 -13.33 8.40 2.24
N ILE A 87 -13.81 7.17 2.40
CA ILE A 87 -14.99 6.89 3.21
C ILE A 87 -14.72 7.23 4.69
N VAL A 88 -13.57 6.80 5.22
CA VAL A 88 -13.20 7.08 6.60
C VAL A 88 -13.14 8.60 6.85
N PHE A 89 -12.57 9.33 5.92
CA PHE A 89 -12.52 10.79 6.02
C PHE A 89 -13.92 11.40 5.98
N LYS A 90 -14.76 10.98 5.03
CA LYS A 90 -16.10 11.56 4.84
C LYS A 90 -17.07 11.25 5.96
N VAL A 91 -16.88 10.14 6.68
CA VAL A 91 -17.69 9.88 7.88
C VAL A 91 -17.15 10.60 9.13
N GLY A 92 -16.09 11.37 8.99
CA GLY A 92 -15.56 12.21 10.07
C GLY A 92 -14.63 11.49 11.04
N SER A 93 -14.16 10.29 10.70
CA SER A 93 -13.25 9.53 11.57
C SER A 93 -11.78 9.87 11.37
N MET A 94 -11.47 10.83 10.51
CA MET A 94 -10.12 11.27 10.18
C MET A 94 -10.13 12.75 9.86
N ASP A 95 -9.13 13.51 10.35
CA ASP A 95 -9.02 14.91 9.99
C ASP A 95 -8.49 15.11 8.57
N GLU A 96 -8.68 16.30 8.02
CA GLU A 96 -8.33 16.62 6.64
C GLU A 96 -6.83 16.52 6.38
N ASN A 97 -6.00 16.96 7.33
CA ASN A 97 -4.55 16.91 7.16
C ASN A 97 -4.05 15.47 7.07
N THR A 98 -4.55 14.59 7.92
CA THR A 98 -4.21 13.18 7.89
C THR A 98 -4.62 12.55 6.56
N TYR A 99 -5.85 12.86 6.11
CA TYR A 99 -6.35 12.32 4.84
C TYR A 99 -5.49 12.77 3.66
N LYS A 100 -5.18 14.05 3.58
CA LYS A 100 -4.34 14.57 2.49
C LYS A 100 -2.94 13.96 2.49
N THR A 101 -2.36 13.78 3.66
CA THR A 101 -1.03 13.18 3.78
C THR A 101 -1.01 11.75 3.26
N LEU A 102 -2.02 10.95 3.62
CA LEU A 102 -2.09 9.55 3.20
C LEU A 102 -2.49 9.40 1.74
N ALA A 103 -3.46 10.18 1.28
CA ALA A 103 -3.98 10.06 -0.08
C ALA A 103 -2.96 10.52 -1.15
N ASN A 104 -2.02 11.39 -0.79
CA ASN A 104 -1.02 11.91 -1.71
C ASN A 104 0.26 11.04 -1.77
N LYS A 105 0.30 9.94 -1.09
CA LYS A 105 1.40 8.99 -1.18
C LYS A 105 1.15 7.92 -2.20
#